data_5fdd0a0325b88f942ac8415d36d848cd
#
_entry.id   5fdd0a0325b88f942ac8415d36d848cd
#
_cell.length_a   1.000
_cell.length_b   1.000
_cell.length_c   1.000
_cell.angle_alpha   90.00
_cell.angle_beta   90.00
_cell.angle_gamma   90.00
#
_symmetry.space_group_name_H-M   'P 1'
#
loop_
_entity.id
_entity.type
_entity.pdbx_description
1 polymer ?
#
loop_
_entity_poly.entity_id
_entity_poly.type
_entity_poly.pdbx_seq_one_letter_code
_entity_poly.pdbx_strand_id
1 'polypeptide(L)'
;MIHFKKIRWKNFLSTGNAFTEVQLDRTKSTLIIGDNGAGKSTILDALTFVLFGKPFRAVNKSQLVNSVNQNGTEVEVEFSIGSKQYLVKRGIKKNFFEIYQDGKMLNQDASVRDYQEYLEKTILKLNYKSFTQIVILGSSSFVPFMQLKASDRRTIIEDLLDIEIFSVMNQLLKHRVAQNKEDMGTVDIALGLSKGEKENVEYLIEKLKQNKTSQIEANKRDIQKHEKAIADYRESIDKILDQNKELNDSIADEKGVRKEVTKLLDYLSLIHISEPTRPYLI
;
A
#
# COMPACT_ATOMS: atom_id res chain seq x y z
N MET A 1 7.68 -15.97 7.55
CA MET A 1 9.05 -15.38 7.50
C MET A 1 9.69 -15.87 6.21
N ILE A 2 10.40 -15.01 5.47
CA ILE A 2 11.12 -15.37 4.25
C ILE A 2 12.52 -15.87 4.65
N HIS A 3 12.91 -17.05 4.17
CA HIS A 3 14.24 -17.61 4.38
C HIS A 3 14.94 -17.77 3.03
N PHE A 4 15.89 -16.88 2.75
CA PHE A 4 16.75 -17.00 1.56
C PHE A 4 17.74 -18.13 1.76
N LYS A 5 17.81 -19.04 0.79
CA LYS A 5 18.68 -20.22 0.84
C LYS A 5 19.92 -20.03 0.01
N LYS A 6 19.73 -19.66 -1.25
CA LYS A 6 20.80 -19.59 -2.23
C LYS A 6 20.52 -18.52 -3.26
N ILE A 7 21.55 -17.82 -3.68
CA ILE A 7 21.54 -16.96 -4.84
C ILE A 7 22.68 -17.34 -5.78
N ARG A 8 22.40 -17.32 -7.09
CA ARG A 8 23.42 -17.54 -8.10
C ARG A 8 23.19 -16.66 -9.31
N TRP A 9 24.27 -16.29 -9.97
CA TRP A 9 24.21 -15.45 -11.17
C TRP A 9 25.38 -15.75 -12.10
N LYS A 10 25.19 -15.43 -13.39
CA LYS A 10 26.22 -15.46 -14.43
C LYS A 10 26.06 -14.31 -15.39
N ASN A 11 27.16 -13.88 -16.02
CA ASN A 11 27.17 -12.75 -16.95
C ASN A 11 26.52 -11.47 -16.39
N PHE A 12 26.61 -11.30 -15.10
CA PHE A 12 25.99 -10.19 -14.36
C PHE A 12 27.08 -9.25 -13.85
N LEU A 13 27.08 -7.98 -14.29
CA LEU A 13 28.14 -7.01 -14.01
C LEU A 13 29.53 -7.54 -14.44
N SER A 14 30.47 -7.63 -13.51
CA SER A 14 31.85 -8.12 -13.77
C SER A 14 32.00 -9.64 -13.77
N THR A 15 30.93 -10.41 -13.49
CA THR A 15 31.04 -11.87 -13.43
C THR A 15 30.92 -12.53 -14.80
N GLY A 16 31.68 -13.60 -15.02
CA GLY A 16 31.73 -14.32 -16.29
C GLY A 16 30.58 -15.29 -16.51
N ASN A 17 30.74 -16.20 -17.48
CA ASN A 17 29.68 -17.12 -17.92
C ASN A 17 29.48 -18.33 -16.97
N ALA A 18 30.38 -18.54 -16.03
CA ALA A 18 30.19 -19.54 -14.97
C ALA A 18 29.27 -18.99 -13.88
N PHE A 19 28.39 -19.83 -13.34
CA PHE A 19 27.57 -19.43 -12.20
C PHE A 19 28.42 -19.13 -10.97
N THR A 20 28.32 -17.91 -10.45
CA THR A 20 28.76 -17.58 -9.10
C THR A 20 27.60 -17.87 -8.16
N GLU A 21 27.83 -18.67 -7.14
CA GLU A 21 26.83 -19.13 -6.20
C GLU A 21 27.18 -18.71 -4.78
N VAL A 22 26.20 -18.23 -4.03
CA VAL A 22 26.33 -17.90 -2.61
C VAL A 22 25.20 -18.57 -1.84
N GLN A 23 25.58 -19.39 -0.87
CA GLN A 23 24.67 -20.00 0.11
C GLN A 23 24.39 -18.99 1.22
N LEU A 24 23.12 -18.69 1.47
CA LEU A 24 22.70 -17.67 2.43
C LEU A 24 22.23 -18.24 3.77
N ASP A 25 22.02 -19.55 3.84
CA ASP A 25 21.43 -20.26 4.99
C ASP A 25 22.42 -21.17 5.75
N ARG A 26 23.71 -21.18 5.36
CA ARG A 26 24.73 -22.04 6.02
C ARG A 26 24.98 -21.69 7.48
N THR A 27 24.94 -20.40 7.79
CA THR A 27 25.26 -19.87 9.12
C THR A 27 24.29 -18.73 9.47
N LYS A 28 24.14 -18.45 10.77
CA LYS A 28 23.32 -17.32 11.23
C LYS A 28 23.84 -15.96 10.78
N SER A 29 25.16 -15.86 10.56
CA SER A 29 25.80 -14.67 10.03
C SER A 29 26.97 -15.07 9.12
N THR A 30 27.14 -14.34 8.02
CA THR A 30 28.22 -14.59 7.04
C THR A 30 28.96 -13.28 6.81
N LEU A 31 30.29 -13.31 6.97
CA LEU A 31 31.18 -12.20 6.64
C LEU A 31 31.71 -12.40 5.23
N ILE A 32 31.52 -11.40 4.35
CA ILE A 32 32.06 -11.40 3.00
C ILE A 32 33.21 -10.41 2.93
N ILE A 33 34.42 -10.94 2.72
CA ILE A 33 35.68 -10.19 2.65
C ILE A 33 36.19 -10.21 1.22
N GLY A 34 36.82 -9.14 0.79
CA GLY A 34 37.48 -9.02 -0.51
C GLY A 34 37.87 -7.58 -0.80
N ASP A 35 38.75 -7.39 -1.78
CA ASP A 35 39.23 -6.09 -2.21
C ASP A 35 38.12 -5.21 -2.81
N ASN A 36 38.38 -3.92 -2.94
CA ASN A 36 37.48 -3.01 -3.62
C ASN A 36 37.38 -3.42 -5.11
N GLY A 37 36.14 -3.55 -5.61
CA GLY A 37 35.88 -4.07 -6.96
C GLY A 37 35.72 -5.60 -7.05
N ALA A 38 36.01 -6.38 -6.02
CA ALA A 38 35.88 -7.85 -6.02
C ALA A 38 34.44 -8.38 -6.16
N GLY A 39 33.44 -7.50 -6.26
CA GLY A 39 32.05 -7.91 -6.49
C GLY A 39 31.22 -8.12 -5.23
N LYS A 40 31.68 -7.70 -4.05
CA LYS A 40 30.91 -7.86 -2.78
C LYS A 40 29.47 -7.31 -2.89
N SER A 41 29.33 -6.12 -3.44
CA SER A 41 28.00 -5.47 -3.62
C SER A 41 27.17 -6.07 -4.76
N THR A 42 27.76 -6.87 -5.63
CA THR A 42 27.06 -7.55 -6.73
C THR A 42 25.97 -8.48 -6.22
N ILE A 43 26.15 -9.07 -5.04
CA ILE A 43 25.15 -9.91 -4.38
C ILE A 43 23.85 -9.12 -4.14
N LEU A 44 23.96 -7.87 -3.67
CA LEU A 44 22.82 -7.01 -3.40
C LEU A 44 22.10 -6.62 -4.68
N ASP A 45 22.86 -6.26 -5.74
CA ASP A 45 22.29 -5.96 -7.05
C ASP A 45 21.62 -7.19 -7.66
N ALA A 46 22.23 -8.37 -7.54
CA ALA A 46 21.67 -9.62 -8.04
C ALA A 46 20.35 -9.95 -7.32
N LEU A 47 20.33 -9.85 -5.99
CA LEU A 47 19.17 -10.15 -5.18
C LEU A 47 18.00 -9.21 -5.49
N THR A 48 18.24 -7.92 -5.55
CA THR A 48 17.19 -6.95 -5.88
C THR A 48 16.75 -7.05 -7.33
N PHE A 49 17.69 -7.34 -8.25
CA PHE A 49 17.35 -7.51 -9.65
C PHE A 49 16.46 -8.73 -9.88
N VAL A 50 16.78 -9.89 -9.30
CA VAL A 50 15.99 -11.11 -9.52
C VAL A 50 14.58 -10.97 -8.93
N LEU A 51 14.43 -10.34 -7.76
CA LEU A 51 13.15 -10.16 -7.10
C LEU A 51 12.31 -9.03 -7.71
N PHE A 52 12.91 -7.88 -8.02
CA PHE A 52 12.17 -6.67 -8.39
C PHE A 52 12.47 -6.14 -9.81
N GLY A 53 13.38 -6.79 -10.54
CA GLY A 53 13.78 -6.34 -11.88
C GLY A 53 14.62 -5.06 -11.89
N LYS A 54 15.06 -4.59 -10.73
CA LYS A 54 15.85 -3.37 -10.55
C LYS A 54 17.08 -3.67 -9.68
N PRO A 55 18.27 -3.16 -10.00
CA PRO A 55 19.44 -3.29 -9.13
C PRO A 55 19.28 -2.44 -7.85
N PHE A 56 20.08 -2.77 -6.84
CA PHE A 56 20.15 -1.97 -5.60
C PHE A 56 20.82 -0.62 -5.85
N ARG A 57 21.93 -0.61 -6.58
CA ARG A 57 22.64 0.61 -6.96
C ARG A 57 21.90 1.33 -8.10
N ALA A 58 22.08 2.65 -8.19
CA ALA A 58 21.49 3.49 -9.25
C ALA A 58 22.22 3.28 -10.58
N VAL A 59 22.14 2.06 -11.14
CA VAL A 59 22.71 1.72 -12.45
C VAL A 59 21.59 1.30 -13.41
N ASN A 60 21.78 1.57 -14.70
CA ASN A 60 20.81 1.20 -15.71
C ASN A 60 20.78 -0.33 -15.93
N LYS A 61 19.63 -0.86 -16.30
CA LYS A 61 19.44 -2.31 -16.56
C LYS A 61 20.42 -2.84 -17.61
N SER A 62 20.78 -2.03 -18.62
CA SER A 62 21.75 -2.40 -19.65
C SER A 62 23.19 -2.60 -19.09
N GLN A 63 23.53 -1.89 -18.04
CA GLN A 63 24.85 -1.96 -17.39
C GLN A 63 24.99 -3.21 -16.49
N LEU A 64 23.88 -3.90 -16.21
CA LEU A 64 23.91 -5.15 -15.45
C LEU A 64 24.46 -6.32 -16.29
N VAL A 65 24.44 -6.20 -17.61
CA VAL A 65 24.97 -7.21 -18.52
C VAL A 65 26.49 -7.14 -18.50
N ASN A 66 27.16 -8.28 -18.42
CA ASN A 66 28.62 -8.35 -18.51
C ASN A 66 29.11 -7.70 -19.81
N SER A 67 30.06 -6.77 -19.71
CA SER A 67 30.55 -5.97 -20.84
C SER A 67 31.36 -6.78 -21.87
N VAL A 68 31.94 -7.91 -21.46
CA VAL A 68 32.73 -8.80 -22.33
C VAL A 68 31.81 -9.74 -23.09
N ASN A 69 30.98 -10.48 -22.38
CA ASN A 69 30.12 -11.52 -22.99
C ASN A 69 28.86 -10.93 -23.63
N GLN A 70 28.42 -9.77 -23.20
CA GLN A 70 27.28 -9.01 -23.70
C GLN A 70 25.97 -9.81 -23.88
N ASN A 71 25.85 -10.99 -23.30
CA ASN A 71 24.71 -11.90 -23.48
C ASN A 71 24.57 -12.86 -22.29
N GLY A 72 23.41 -13.53 -22.19
CA GLY A 72 23.16 -14.65 -21.27
C GLY A 72 23.21 -14.26 -19.79
N THR A 73 22.91 -13.02 -19.44
CA THR A 73 22.78 -12.59 -18.07
C THR A 73 21.59 -13.29 -17.42
N GLU A 74 21.87 -14.00 -16.36
CA GLU A 74 20.89 -14.79 -15.61
C GLU A 74 21.16 -14.68 -14.12
N VAL A 75 20.11 -14.49 -13.36
CA VAL A 75 20.14 -14.45 -11.89
C VAL A 75 19.01 -15.31 -11.37
N GLU A 76 19.32 -16.12 -10.36
CA GLU A 76 18.37 -17.01 -9.71
C GLU A 76 18.47 -16.87 -8.19
N VAL A 77 17.33 -16.96 -7.52
CA VAL A 77 17.27 -16.99 -6.05
C VAL A 77 16.31 -18.07 -5.58
N GLU A 78 16.78 -18.84 -4.61
CA GLU A 78 15.98 -19.84 -3.91
C GLU A 78 15.67 -19.36 -2.50
N PHE A 79 14.40 -19.42 -2.12
CA PHE A 79 13.95 -19.06 -0.78
C PHE A 79 12.73 -19.88 -0.37
N SER A 80 12.41 -19.89 0.90
CA SER A 80 11.20 -20.54 1.43
C SER A 80 10.35 -19.57 2.25
N ILE A 81 9.05 -19.77 2.21
CA ILE A 81 8.07 -19.06 3.03
C ILE A 81 7.15 -20.11 3.66
N GLY A 82 7.28 -20.28 4.99
CA GLY A 82 6.61 -21.40 5.67
C GLY A 82 7.09 -22.74 5.11
N SER A 83 6.19 -23.59 4.66
CA SER A 83 6.48 -24.89 4.03
C SER A 83 6.75 -24.84 2.52
N LYS A 84 6.48 -23.71 1.87
CA LYS A 84 6.61 -23.58 0.41
C LYS A 84 8.02 -23.17 0.02
N GLN A 85 8.52 -23.82 -1.05
CA GLN A 85 9.81 -23.50 -1.65
C GLN A 85 9.60 -22.70 -2.92
N TYR A 86 10.39 -21.64 -3.09
CA TYR A 86 10.33 -20.76 -4.26
C TYR A 86 11.69 -20.69 -4.94
N LEU A 87 11.68 -20.71 -6.26
CA LEU A 87 12.82 -20.40 -7.10
C LEU A 87 12.39 -19.33 -8.10
N VAL A 88 13.05 -18.19 -8.06
CA VAL A 88 12.82 -17.08 -8.99
C VAL A 88 14.03 -16.96 -9.89
N LYS A 89 13.78 -16.90 -11.21
CA LYS A 89 14.81 -16.71 -12.23
C LYS A 89 14.50 -15.51 -13.09
N ARG A 90 15.53 -14.73 -13.39
CA ARG A 90 15.40 -13.56 -14.25
C ARG A 90 16.61 -13.41 -15.15
N GLY A 91 16.37 -13.09 -16.41
CA GLY A 91 17.42 -12.86 -17.40
C GLY A 91 17.30 -11.52 -18.12
N ILE A 92 18.43 -11.07 -18.69
CA ILE A 92 18.53 -9.92 -19.59
C ILE A 92 19.08 -10.42 -20.93
N LYS A 93 18.61 -9.82 -22.05
CA LYS A 93 18.92 -10.18 -23.46
C LYS A 93 18.31 -11.49 -23.96
N LYS A 94 18.13 -12.50 -23.14
CA LYS A 94 17.04 -13.46 -23.23
C LYS A 94 16.08 -13.04 -22.13
N ASN A 95 15.18 -12.10 -22.43
CA ASN A 95 14.25 -11.60 -21.42
C ASN A 95 13.32 -12.74 -20.99
N PHE A 96 13.58 -13.26 -19.80
CA PHE A 96 12.68 -14.20 -19.12
C PHE A 96 12.54 -13.82 -17.66
N PHE A 97 11.41 -14.15 -17.09
CA PHE A 97 11.08 -14.01 -15.70
C PHE A 97 10.22 -15.19 -15.29
N GLU A 98 10.75 -16.08 -14.49
CA GLU A 98 10.13 -17.35 -14.13
C GLU A 98 10.06 -17.47 -12.62
N ILE A 99 8.91 -17.94 -12.12
CA ILE A 99 8.70 -18.23 -10.71
C ILE A 99 8.26 -19.70 -10.61
N TYR A 100 8.97 -20.44 -9.78
CA TYR A 100 8.65 -21.82 -9.45
C TYR A 100 8.22 -21.90 -8.00
N GLN A 101 7.18 -22.66 -7.73
CA GLN A 101 6.75 -23.03 -6.39
C GLN A 101 6.75 -24.54 -6.27
N ASP A 102 7.49 -25.09 -5.30
CA ASP A 102 7.63 -26.52 -5.03
C ASP A 102 8.01 -27.33 -6.30
N GLY A 103 8.92 -26.75 -7.09
CA GLY A 103 9.42 -27.34 -8.35
C GLY A 103 8.51 -27.20 -9.56
N LYS A 104 7.30 -26.67 -9.40
CA LYS A 104 6.37 -26.41 -10.52
C LYS A 104 6.43 -24.94 -10.91
N MET A 105 6.58 -24.68 -12.20
CA MET A 105 6.51 -23.34 -12.75
C MET A 105 5.09 -22.80 -12.58
N LEU A 106 4.96 -21.60 -12.03
CA LEU A 106 3.68 -20.91 -11.96
C LEU A 106 3.27 -20.46 -13.36
N ASN A 107 1.98 -20.59 -13.68
CA ASN A 107 1.47 -20.32 -15.02
C ASN A 107 1.71 -18.83 -15.42
N GLN A 108 2.25 -18.62 -16.62
CA GLN A 108 2.67 -17.29 -17.11
C GLN A 108 1.69 -16.72 -18.16
N ASP A 109 0.42 -17.08 -18.12
CA ASP A 109 -0.60 -16.54 -19.05
C ASP A 109 -0.85 -15.03 -18.85
N ALA A 110 -0.36 -14.46 -17.74
CA ALA A 110 -0.44 -13.05 -17.43
C ALA A 110 0.78 -12.26 -17.96
N SER A 111 0.64 -10.94 -18.07
CA SER A 111 1.74 -10.07 -18.48
C SER A 111 2.91 -10.12 -17.45
N VAL A 112 4.14 -9.83 -17.91
CA VAL A 112 5.32 -9.76 -17.02
C VAL A 112 5.08 -8.79 -15.85
N ARG A 113 4.26 -7.75 -16.06
CA ARG A 113 3.91 -6.78 -15.04
C ARG A 113 3.02 -7.39 -13.96
N ASP A 114 2.00 -8.13 -14.34
CA ASP A 114 1.07 -8.80 -13.42
C ASP A 114 1.80 -9.88 -12.60
N TYR A 115 2.76 -10.54 -13.25
CA TYR A 115 3.62 -11.55 -12.63
C TYR A 115 4.58 -10.94 -11.59
N GLN A 116 5.10 -9.74 -11.87
CA GLN A 116 5.89 -8.97 -10.91
C GLN A 116 5.04 -8.54 -9.71
N GLU A 117 3.84 -8.04 -9.97
CA GLU A 117 2.91 -7.63 -8.93
C GLU A 117 2.48 -8.82 -8.05
N TYR A 118 2.27 -9.99 -8.65
CA TYR A 118 2.00 -11.23 -7.92
C TYR A 118 3.17 -11.63 -7.01
N LEU A 119 4.43 -11.54 -7.50
CA LEU A 119 5.61 -11.81 -6.68
C LEU A 119 5.69 -10.84 -5.49
N GLU A 120 5.52 -9.55 -5.74
CA GLU A 120 5.64 -8.52 -4.70
C GLU A 120 4.48 -8.58 -3.67
N LYS A 121 3.23 -8.63 -4.14
CA LYS A 121 2.06 -8.53 -3.26
C LYS A 121 1.63 -9.85 -2.63
N THR A 122 1.77 -10.97 -3.37
CA THR A 122 1.24 -12.26 -2.90
C THR A 122 2.30 -13.13 -2.26
N ILE A 123 3.49 -13.21 -2.87
CA ILE A 123 4.55 -14.10 -2.40
C ILE A 123 5.41 -13.41 -1.35
N LEU A 124 6.07 -12.30 -1.72
CA LEU A 124 7.02 -11.60 -0.84
C LEU A 124 6.32 -10.74 0.20
N LYS A 125 5.16 -10.18 -0.14
CA LYS A 125 4.45 -9.16 0.64
C LYS A 125 5.34 -7.94 0.98
N LEU A 126 6.25 -7.64 0.08
CA LEU A 126 7.21 -6.54 0.18
C LEU A 126 7.44 -5.96 -1.21
N ASN A 127 7.37 -4.65 -1.36
CA ASN A 127 7.78 -3.97 -2.57
C ASN A 127 9.30 -3.67 -2.54
N TYR A 128 9.84 -3.23 -3.68
CA TYR A 128 11.27 -2.88 -3.81
C TYR A 128 11.75 -1.90 -2.72
N LYS A 129 10.94 -0.89 -2.40
CA LYS A 129 11.30 0.17 -1.46
C LYS A 129 11.36 -0.37 -0.01
N SER A 130 10.34 -1.12 0.38
CA SER A 130 10.28 -1.75 1.70
C SER A 130 11.39 -2.78 1.86
N PHE A 131 11.66 -3.59 0.84
CA PHE A 131 12.75 -4.56 0.85
C PHE A 131 14.12 -3.90 1.03
N THR A 132 14.41 -2.85 0.26
CA THR A 132 15.71 -2.16 0.33
C THR A 132 15.91 -1.36 1.61
N GLN A 133 14.85 -1.03 2.32
CA GLN A 133 14.91 -0.33 3.60
C GLN A 133 14.97 -1.26 4.83
N ILE A 134 14.42 -2.46 4.69
CA ILE A 134 14.31 -3.42 5.81
C ILE A 134 15.38 -4.49 5.74
N VAL A 135 15.62 -5.04 4.55
CA VAL A 135 16.49 -6.20 4.35
C VAL A 135 17.92 -5.77 4.03
N ILE A 136 18.10 -4.67 3.29
CA ILE A 136 19.41 -4.19 2.86
C ILE A 136 19.78 -2.91 3.61
N LEU A 137 20.68 -3.04 4.56
CA LEU A 137 21.25 -1.90 5.28
C LEU A 137 22.58 -1.48 4.61
N GLY A 138 22.47 -0.79 3.47
CA GLY A 138 23.64 -0.37 2.68
C GLY A 138 24.19 0.99 3.11
N SER A 139 25.50 1.16 3.07
CA SER A 139 26.18 2.37 3.58
C SER A 139 26.06 3.61 2.68
N SER A 140 25.97 3.46 1.36
CA SER A 140 26.08 4.60 0.41
C SER A 140 24.75 5.16 -0.09
N SER A 141 23.69 4.38 -0.04
CA SER A 141 22.35 4.80 -0.52
C SER A 141 21.25 4.58 0.53
N PHE A 142 21.64 4.13 1.70
CA PHE A 142 20.70 3.90 2.79
C PHE A 142 20.31 5.22 3.45
N VAL A 143 19.03 5.58 3.36
CA VAL A 143 18.43 6.68 4.11
C VAL A 143 17.80 6.09 5.36
N PRO A 144 18.24 6.46 6.57
CA PRO A 144 17.64 5.97 7.80
C PRO A 144 16.12 6.17 7.80
N PHE A 145 15.38 5.21 8.30
CA PHE A 145 13.90 5.23 8.29
C PHE A 145 13.32 6.57 8.79
N MET A 146 13.91 7.13 9.83
CA MET A 146 13.43 8.41 10.41
C MET A 146 13.68 9.62 9.51
N GLN A 147 14.61 9.54 8.57
CA GLN A 147 14.89 10.60 7.59
C GLN A 147 14.07 10.47 6.31
N LEU A 148 13.35 9.37 6.13
CA LEU A 148 12.43 9.21 5.02
C LEU A 148 11.26 10.19 5.13
N LYS A 149 10.67 10.55 3.99
CA LYS A 149 9.43 11.33 3.95
C LYS A 149 8.30 10.59 4.69
N ALA A 150 7.38 11.30 5.29
CA ALA A 150 6.28 10.71 6.05
C ALA A 150 5.43 9.71 5.22
N SER A 151 5.19 10.01 3.93
CA SER A 151 4.52 9.10 3.00
C SER A 151 5.25 7.77 2.85
N ASP A 152 6.58 7.83 2.73
CA ASP A 152 7.43 6.67 2.51
C ASP A 152 7.51 5.78 3.74
N ARG A 153 7.63 6.39 4.93
CA ARG A 153 7.57 5.66 6.20
C ARG A 153 6.25 4.92 6.38
N ARG A 154 5.13 5.60 6.03
CA ARG A 154 3.79 4.99 6.10
C ARG A 154 3.70 3.77 5.20
N THR A 155 4.11 3.87 3.94
CA THR A 155 4.07 2.76 2.99
C THR A 155 4.89 1.56 3.50
N ILE A 156 6.10 1.80 4.02
CA ILE A 156 6.94 0.73 4.56
C ILE A 156 6.27 0.04 5.76
N ILE A 157 5.64 0.81 6.64
CA ILE A 157 4.93 0.25 7.81
C ILE A 157 3.71 -0.54 7.35
N GLU A 158 2.94 0.00 6.41
CA GLU A 158 1.75 -0.66 5.86
C GLU A 158 2.10 -2.00 5.21
N ASP A 159 3.18 -2.05 4.43
CA ASP A 159 3.70 -3.27 3.83
C ASP A 159 4.18 -4.28 4.90
N LEU A 160 4.99 -3.81 5.86
CA LEU A 160 5.58 -4.67 6.88
C LEU A 160 4.53 -5.32 7.79
N LEU A 161 3.48 -4.57 8.10
CA LEU A 161 2.40 -5.03 8.98
C LEU A 161 1.25 -5.70 8.23
N ASP A 162 1.31 -5.75 6.89
CA ASP A 162 0.20 -6.24 6.03
C ASP A 162 -1.13 -5.50 6.34
N ILE A 163 -1.05 -4.18 6.57
CA ILE A 163 -2.18 -3.32 6.95
C ILE A 163 -2.61 -2.34 5.86
N GLU A 164 -2.18 -2.57 4.62
CA GLU A 164 -2.58 -1.76 3.45
C GLU A 164 -4.12 -1.68 3.32
N ILE A 165 -4.81 -2.71 3.80
CA ILE A 165 -6.28 -2.77 3.82
C ILE A 165 -6.91 -1.56 4.51
N PHE A 166 -6.29 -1.03 5.59
CA PHE A 166 -6.81 0.14 6.30
C PHE A 166 -6.68 1.42 5.46
N SER A 167 -5.65 1.53 4.64
CA SER A 167 -5.50 2.65 3.70
C SER A 167 -6.57 2.59 2.62
N VAL A 168 -6.86 1.41 2.08
CA VAL A 168 -7.95 1.19 1.12
C VAL A 168 -9.31 1.50 1.76
N MET A 169 -9.55 1.00 2.97
CA MET A 169 -10.77 1.31 3.73
C MET A 169 -10.94 2.82 3.96
N ASN A 170 -9.86 3.53 4.31
CA ASN A 170 -9.90 4.97 4.53
C ASN A 170 -10.22 5.73 3.24
N GLN A 171 -9.68 5.30 2.09
CA GLN A 171 -10.05 5.87 0.78
C GLN A 171 -11.53 5.65 0.47
N LEU A 172 -12.03 4.42 0.71
CA LEU A 172 -13.43 4.09 0.49
C LEU A 172 -14.37 4.91 1.39
N LEU A 173 -14.00 5.07 2.67
CA LEU A 173 -14.73 5.91 3.61
C LEU A 173 -14.76 7.37 3.19
N LYS A 174 -13.62 7.92 2.74
CA LYS A 174 -13.57 9.28 2.20
C LYS A 174 -14.48 9.46 0.99
N HIS A 175 -14.51 8.49 0.09
CA HIS A 175 -15.42 8.53 -1.07
C HIS A 175 -16.88 8.51 -0.62
N ARG A 176 -17.24 7.61 0.31
CA ARG A 176 -18.61 7.54 0.84
C ARG A 176 -19.02 8.80 1.58
N VAL A 177 -18.11 9.38 2.38
CA VAL A 177 -18.37 10.65 3.08
C VAL A 177 -18.57 11.81 2.08
N ALA A 178 -17.78 11.84 1.00
CA ALA A 178 -17.95 12.85 -0.05
C ALA A 178 -19.32 12.69 -0.76
N GLN A 179 -19.68 11.45 -1.10
CA GLN A 179 -20.95 11.14 -1.73
C GLN A 179 -22.13 11.50 -0.83
N ASN A 180 -22.06 11.13 0.46
CA ASN A 180 -23.10 11.52 1.41
C ASN A 180 -23.24 13.04 1.57
N LYS A 181 -22.12 13.79 1.48
CA LYS A 181 -22.18 15.26 1.48
C LYS A 181 -22.87 15.82 0.24
N GLU A 182 -22.63 15.23 -0.92
CA GLU A 182 -23.28 15.59 -2.16
C GLU A 182 -24.79 15.29 -2.10
N ASP A 183 -25.13 14.10 -1.62
CA ASP A 183 -26.52 13.68 -1.42
C ASP A 183 -27.25 14.61 -0.43
N MET A 184 -26.59 14.98 0.67
CA MET A 184 -27.10 15.97 1.61
C MET A 184 -27.30 17.35 0.94
N GLY A 185 -26.35 17.79 0.13
CA GLY A 185 -26.47 19.04 -0.62
C GLY A 185 -27.67 19.05 -1.57
N THR A 186 -27.93 17.94 -2.26
CA THR A 186 -29.12 17.81 -3.12
C THR A 186 -30.43 17.84 -2.33
N VAL A 187 -30.43 17.18 -1.16
CA VAL A 187 -31.58 17.19 -0.25
C VAL A 187 -31.81 18.59 0.33
N ASP A 188 -30.75 19.30 0.72
CA ASP A 188 -30.84 20.68 1.23
C ASP A 188 -31.40 21.66 0.15
N ILE A 189 -30.96 21.50 -1.09
CA ILE A 189 -31.47 22.27 -2.21
C ILE A 189 -32.97 21.98 -2.43
N ALA A 190 -33.35 20.69 -2.44
CA ALA A 190 -34.74 20.28 -2.56
C ALA A 190 -35.63 20.85 -1.43
N LEU A 191 -35.07 20.84 -0.22
CA LEU A 191 -35.70 21.40 0.98
C LEU A 191 -35.84 22.95 0.89
N GLY A 192 -34.79 23.59 0.36
CA GLY A 192 -34.82 25.03 0.08
C GLY A 192 -35.88 25.43 -0.97
N LEU A 193 -35.95 24.66 -2.06
CA LEU A 193 -36.97 24.82 -3.09
C LEU A 193 -38.38 24.61 -2.51
N SER A 194 -38.56 23.55 -1.72
CA SER A 194 -39.82 23.24 -1.06
C SER A 194 -40.26 24.33 -0.07
N LYS A 195 -39.31 24.92 0.67
CA LYS A 195 -39.57 26.10 1.52
C LYS A 195 -39.98 27.33 0.71
N GLY A 196 -39.27 27.60 -0.41
CA GLY A 196 -39.62 28.69 -1.28
C GLY A 196 -41.04 28.52 -1.94
N GLU A 197 -41.34 27.28 -2.32
CA GLU A 197 -42.70 26.94 -2.79
C GLU A 197 -43.75 27.12 -1.69
N LYS A 198 -43.43 26.72 -0.46
CA LYS A 198 -44.30 26.96 0.69
C LYS A 198 -44.56 28.42 0.95
N GLU A 199 -43.53 29.25 0.94
CA GLU A 199 -43.65 30.71 1.08
C GLU A 199 -44.52 31.34 -0.02
N ASN A 200 -44.34 30.87 -1.27
CA ASN A 200 -45.18 31.29 -2.37
C ASN A 200 -46.66 30.87 -2.20
N VAL A 201 -46.86 29.63 -1.71
CA VAL A 201 -48.25 29.15 -1.43
C VAL A 201 -48.86 29.94 -0.27
N GLU A 202 -48.10 30.24 0.79
CA GLU A 202 -48.59 31.10 1.88
C GLU A 202 -48.94 32.50 1.41
N TYR A 203 -48.15 33.08 0.51
CA TYR A 203 -48.45 34.38 -0.11
C TYR A 203 -49.73 34.31 -0.96
N LEU A 204 -49.89 33.25 -1.75
CA LEU A 204 -51.09 33.03 -2.56
C LEU A 204 -52.35 32.79 -1.67
N ILE A 205 -52.16 32.06 -0.56
CA ILE A 205 -53.24 31.86 0.43
C ILE A 205 -53.65 33.18 1.06
N GLU A 206 -52.69 34.03 1.46
CA GLU A 206 -52.97 35.36 2.00
C GLU A 206 -53.80 36.20 1.00
N LYS A 207 -53.45 36.12 -0.29
CA LYS A 207 -54.16 36.79 -1.38
C LYS A 207 -55.52 36.21 -1.67
N LEU A 208 -55.67 34.89 -1.49
CA LEU A 208 -56.91 34.16 -1.66
C LEU A 208 -57.87 34.27 -0.46
N LYS A 209 -57.32 34.55 0.76
CA LYS A 209 -58.11 34.79 1.99
C LYS A 209 -59.14 35.91 1.83
N GLN A 210 -58.88 36.82 0.95
CA GLN A 210 -59.81 37.93 0.68
C GLN A 210 -60.98 37.48 -0.16
N ASN A 211 -60.96 36.35 -0.85
CA ASN A 211 -61.97 36.01 -1.85
C ASN A 211 -62.81 34.74 -1.60
N LYS A 212 -62.41 33.75 -0.85
CA LYS A 212 -63.25 32.51 -0.61
C LYS A 212 -62.82 31.74 0.64
N THR A 213 -63.64 31.72 1.68
CA THR A 213 -63.45 31.06 2.96
C THR A 213 -63.24 29.50 2.86
N SER A 214 -63.92 28.86 1.88
CA SER A 214 -63.85 27.42 1.71
C SER A 214 -62.52 26.90 1.11
N GLN A 215 -61.84 27.72 0.33
CA GLN A 215 -60.53 27.37 -0.21
C GLN A 215 -59.42 27.47 0.86
N ILE A 216 -59.61 28.34 1.87
CA ILE A 216 -58.64 28.52 2.95
C ILE A 216 -58.52 27.25 3.83
N GLU A 217 -59.64 26.59 4.13
CA GLU A 217 -59.61 25.36 4.94
C GLU A 217 -59.01 24.17 4.21
N ALA A 218 -59.24 24.03 2.91
CA ALA A 218 -58.57 23.01 2.11
C ALA A 218 -57.07 23.27 2.01
N ASN A 219 -56.71 24.54 1.75
CA ASN A 219 -55.28 24.93 1.69
C ASN A 219 -54.59 24.84 3.03
N LYS A 220 -55.27 25.10 4.16
CA LYS A 220 -54.71 24.83 5.52
C LYS A 220 -54.36 23.36 5.75
N ARG A 221 -55.18 22.43 5.25
CA ARG A 221 -54.85 20.98 5.34
C ARG A 221 -53.64 20.60 4.53
N ASP A 222 -53.47 21.21 3.36
CA ASP A 222 -52.28 20.95 2.52
C ASP A 222 -51.01 21.54 3.12
N ILE A 223 -51.08 22.73 3.75
CA ILE A 223 -49.95 23.30 4.50
C ILE A 223 -49.56 22.38 5.65
N GLN A 224 -50.51 21.86 6.45
CA GLN A 224 -50.22 20.93 7.53
C GLN A 224 -49.53 19.66 7.06
N LYS A 225 -49.91 19.14 5.86
CA LYS A 225 -49.24 17.97 5.27
C LYS A 225 -47.80 18.26 4.87
N HIS A 226 -47.51 19.45 4.32
CA HIS A 226 -46.17 19.87 3.97
C HIS A 226 -45.30 20.13 5.19
N GLU A 227 -45.83 20.69 6.26
CA GLU A 227 -45.12 20.87 7.53
C GLU A 227 -44.73 19.54 8.17
N LYS A 228 -45.65 18.55 8.12
CA LYS A 228 -45.34 17.19 8.58
C LYS A 228 -44.25 16.54 7.74
N ALA A 229 -44.35 16.64 6.42
CA ALA A 229 -43.32 16.11 5.53
C ALA A 229 -41.96 16.80 5.72
N ILE A 230 -41.93 18.11 6.01
CA ILE A 230 -40.72 18.85 6.34
C ILE A 230 -40.13 18.37 7.66
N ALA A 231 -40.96 18.05 8.67
CA ALA A 231 -40.52 17.50 9.92
C ALA A 231 -39.89 16.11 9.72
N ASP A 232 -40.52 15.26 8.91
CA ASP A 232 -40.00 13.91 8.57
C ASP A 232 -38.67 14.01 7.78
N TYR A 233 -38.54 14.99 6.89
CA TYR A 233 -37.26 15.23 6.19
C TYR A 233 -36.18 15.75 7.13
N ARG A 234 -36.47 16.61 8.09
CA ARG A 234 -35.52 17.05 9.12
C ARG A 234 -35.02 15.89 9.98
N GLU A 235 -35.92 15.03 10.43
CA GLU A 235 -35.50 13.83 11.17
C GLU A 235 -34.57 12.92 10.34
N SER A 236 -34.84 12.80 9.05
CA SER A 236 -33.98 12.05 8.13
C SER A 236 -32.58 12.69 7.96
N ILE A 237 -32.53 14.02 7.88
CA ILE A 237 -31.26 14.78 7.80
C ILE A 237 -30.45 14.63 9.09
N ASP A 238 -31.11 14.74 10.27
CA ASP A 238 -30.42 14.57 11.55
C ASP A 238 -29.82 13.16 11.68
N LYS A 239 -30.52 12.12 11.24
CA LYS A 239 -30.01 10.75 11.18
C LYS A 239 -28.76 10.63 10.29
N ILE A 240 -28.75 11.28 9.15
CA ILE A 240 -27.58 11.27 8.23
C ILE A 240 -26.39 12.02 8.87
N LEU A 241 -26.64 13.11 9.59
CA LEU A 241 -25.60 13.88 10.29
C LEU A 241 -24.96 13.06 11.41
N ASP A 242 -25.77 12.33 12.21
CA ASP A 242 -25.29 11.45 13.26
C ASP A 242 -24.43 10.29 12.68
N GLN A 243 -24.88 9.67 11.60
CA GLN A 243 -24.10 8.64 10.89
C GLN A 243 -22.73 9.17 10.40
N ASN A 244 -22.69 10.37 9.86
CA ASN A 244 -21.44 11.00 9.43
C ASN A 244 -20.50 11.31 10.59
N LYS A 245 -21.05 11.66 11.75
CA LYS A 245 -20.26 11.89 12.95
C LYS A 245 -19.61 10.59 13.43
N GLU A 246 -20.40 9.50 13.52
CA GLU A 246 -19.88 8.17 13.88
C GLU A 246 -18.78 7.69 12.93
N LEU A 247 -18.93 7.91 11.62
CA LEU A 247 -17.90 7.59 10.63
C LEU A 247 -16.62 8.40 10.84
N ASN A 248 -16.73 9.70 11.13
CA ASN A 248 -15.58 10.54 11.39
C ASN A 248 -14.84 10.15 12.69
N ASP A 249 -15.58 9.80 13.74
CA ASP A 249 -15.02 9.30 15.01
C ASP A 249 -14.29 7.97 14.78
N SER A 250 -14.85 7.08 13.98
CA SER A 250 -14.22 5.82 13.55
C SER A 250 -12.90 6.03 12.81
N ILE A 251 -12.82 7.04 11.92
CA ILE A 251 -11.57 7.42 11.22
C ILE A 251 -10.54 8.02 12.20
N ALA A 252 -10.98 8.75 13.21
CA ALA A 252 -10.10 9.31 14.22
C ALA A 252 -9.48 8.21 15.09
N ASP A 253 -10.27 7.22 15.51
CA ASP A 253 -9.82 6.05 16.28
C ASP A 253 -8.79 5.23 15.48
N GLU A 254 -9.04 4.98 14.20
CA GLU A 254 -8.07 4.29 13.33
C GLU A 254 -6.72 5.03 13.27
N LYS A 255 -6.75 6.34 13.16
CA LYS A 255 -5.52 7.17 13.19
C LYS A 255 -4.80 7.09 14.54
N GLY A 256 -5.56 6.97 15.64
CA GLY A 256 -5.03 6.77 16.98
C GLY A 256 -4.27 5.46 17.11
N VAL A 257 -4.90 4.36 16.71
CA VAL A 257 -4.31 3.01 16.72
C VAL A 257 -3.03 2.96 15.87
N ARG A 258 -3.03 3.53 14.68
CA ARG A 258 -1.83 3.61 13.82
C ARG A 258 -0.67 4.32 14.52
N LYS A 259 -0.95 5.42 15.21
CA LYS A 259 0.06 6.18 15.96
C LYS A 259 0.66 5.37 17.11
N GLU A 260 -0.15 4.57 17.81
CA GLU A 260 0.31 3.68 18.88
C GLU A 260 1.15 2.53 18.35
N VAL A 261 0.72 1.89 17.26
CA VAL A 261 1.48 0.83 16.59
C VAL A 261 2.85 1.35 16.15
N THR A 262 2.92 2.56 15.58
CA THR A 262 4.21 3.18 15.22
C THR A 262 5.10 3.37 16.44
N LYS A 263 4.57 3.87 17.56
CA LYS A 263 5.33 4.01 18.81
C LYS A 263 5.87 2.67 19.32
N LEU A 264 5.09 1.61 19.27
CA LEU A 264 5.50 0.26 19.67
C LEU A 264 6.61 -0.28 18.78
N LEU A 265 6.55 -0.04 17.48
CA LEU A 265 7.60 -0.43 16.52
C LEU A 265 8.91 0.33 16.78
N ASP A 266 8.82 1.62 17.08
CA ASP A 266 9.98 2.43 17.49
C ASP A 266 10.60 1.87 18.78
N TYR A 267 9.79 1.49 19.77
CA TYR A 267 10.23 0.84 21.01
C TYR A 267 10.92 -0.49 20.75
N LEU A 268 10.36 -1.34 19.90
CA LEU A 268 10.94 -2.63 19.51
C LEU A 268 12.28 -2.48 18.78
N SER A 269 12.37 -1.46 17.91
CA SER A 269 13.62 -1.15 17.21
C SER A 269 14.75 -0.70 18.18
N LEU A 270 14.38 0.07 19.21
CA LEU A 270 15.30 0.49 20.27
C LEU A 270 15.79 -0.69 21.14
N ILE A 271 14.93 -1.67 21.39
CA ILE A 271 15.27 -2.89 22.14
C ILE A 271 16.28 -3.74 21.34
N HIS A 272 16.10 -3.84 20.02
CA HIS A 272 17.05 -4.57 19.16
C HIS A 272 18.41 -3.89 19.03
N ILE A 273 18.48 -2.57 19.19
CA ILE A 273 19.75 -1.82 19.18
C ILE A 273 20.49 -1.92 20.52
N SER A 274 19.78 -2.20 21.61
CA SER A 274 20.35 -2.24 22.97
C SER A 274 20.86 -3.60 23.43
N GLU A 275 20.73 -4.67 22.63
CA GLU A 275 21.43 -5.93 22.94
C GLU A 275 22.92 -5.78 22.64
N PRO A 276 23.78 -5.72 23.67
CA PRO A 276 25.21 -5.68 23.44
C PRO A 276 25.64 -7.03 22.89
N THR A 277 26.23 -7.03 21.71
CA THR A 277 27.03 -8.15 21.22
C THR A 277 28.05 -8.51 22.29
N ARG A 278 27.82 -9.61 22.99
CA ARG A 278 28.85 -10.20 23.85
C ARG A 278 30.03 -10.57 22.95
N PRO A 279 31.22 -10.02 23.16
CA PRO A 279 32.40 -10.55 22.52
C PRO A 279 32.66 -11.92 23.11
N TYR A 280 32.65 -12.96 22.31
CA TYR A 280 33.29 -14.22 22.69
C TYR A 280 34.79 -13.99 22.75
N LEU A 281 35.33 -13.91 23.99
CA LEU A 281 36.73 -14.20 24.27
C LEU A 281 36.98 -15.70 24.07
N ILE A 282 37.95 -15.99 23.21
CA ILE A 282 38.70 -17.20 23.20
C ILE A 282 39.65 -17.53 23.42
#